data_0b5ca1608225e3f8d8eeca121dbf698d
#
_entry.id   0b5ca1608225e3f8d8eeca121dbf698d
#
_cell.length_a   1.000
_cell.length_b   1.000
_cell.length_c   1.000
_cell.angle_alpha   90.00
_cell.angle_beta   90.00
_cell.angle_gamma   90.00
#
_symmetry.space_group_name_H-M   'P 1'
#
loop_
_entity.id
_entity.type
_entity.pdbx_description
1 polymer ?
#
loop_
_entity_poly.entity_id
_entity_poly.type
_entity_poly.pdbx_seq_one_letter_code
_entity_poly.pdbx_strand_id
1 'polypeptide(L)'
;MGWFTGKKRLRQLEEQNAQLRQDKARLESQVAELQAENAQLLNQLAAARKHSGNSSKPPSSDIVKPRGQRRKKKSRRRIGGQKGHPKHQRPAFAPEQVDQRIPFRLKRCPVDSSHRIRPAEGPERQRTIQQVELVEKPFRVVEYTAYSIWCQDCGCYHQAALPQHLVKAGLFGPRLTSLAVYLKAKIHASYSGMRDFFQDVVGVRVSRGYVAKLLHKASQAFAQPYGELLELLPQQTRLNTDETGHKENGQRYWIWCFRAASFVLFTIDPSRGTEVLLRVLGQDFKGILGCDYYAAYRKYARQCSVLVQFCLAHLIRDVKYLCEFPDAQVQRYGRGLLAGLQALFWTLHRKDQLGARTFAAQLQQAHDQIWKAAIPSSDGPYHRLIYNMAERFYHHGEAYFQFITTPGIEPTNNVVEQAMRFVVIDRHITQGTRSARGRQICERLWTIMATCSLHQRSPFQWIYLAISAYFKGLKVPSLLPDSS
;
A
#
# COMPACT_ATOMS: atom_id res chain seq x y z
N MET A 1 -88.74 -32.61 18.95
CA MET A 1 -87.50 -33.16 18.27
C MET A 1 -86.46 -32.18 17.87
N GLY A 2 -86.73 -30.84 17.75
CA GLY A 2 -85.73 -29.84 17.28
C GLY A 2 -84.63 -29.41 18.27
N TRP A 3 -84.80 -29.62 19.57
CA TRP A 3 -83.87 -29.14 20.62
C TRP A 3 -82.63 -30.06 20.77
N PHE A 4 -82.78 -31.37 20.52
CA PHE A 4 -81.67 -32.34 20.58
C PHE A 4 -80.72 -32.26 19.35
N THR A 5 -81.20 -31.84 18.21
CA THR A 5 -80.39 -31.64 17.00
C THR A 5 -79.55 -30.39 17.07
N GLY A 6 -80.03 -29.30 17.71
CA GLY A 6 -79.26 -28.06 17.93
C GLY A 6 -78.07 -28.24 18.86
N LYS A 7 -78.25 -28.99 19.96
CA LYS A 7 -77.14 -29.28 20.92
C LYS A 7 -76.03 -30.15 20.29
N LYS A 8 -76.38 -31.12 19.44
CA LYS A 8 -75.40 -31.98 18.74
C LYS A 8 -74.58 -31.15 17.72
N ARG A 9 -75.25 -30.22 17.02
CA ARG A 9 -74.60 -29.32 16.06
C ARG A 9 -73.70 -28.30 16.76
N LEU A 10 -74.10 -27.80 17.93
CA LEU A 10 -73.28 -26.90 18.71
C LEU A 10 -71.98 -27.58 19.17
N ARG A 11 -72.07 -28.79 19.74
CA ARG A 11 -70.89 -29.59 20.10
C ARG A 11 -69.95 -29.85 18.92
N GLN A 12 -70.47 -30.20 17.74
CA GLN A 12 -69.66 -30.38 16.54
C GLN A 12 -68.94 -29.11 16.11
N LEU A 13 -69.59 -27.95 16.23
CA LEU A 13 -68.97 -26.65 15.92
C LEU A 13 -67.92 -26.27 16.97
N GLU A 14 -68.14 -26.61 18.24
CA GLU A 14 -67.16 -26.39 19.32
C GLU A 14 -65.91 -27.28 19.10
N GLU A 15 -66.08 -28.54 18.75
CA GLU A 15 -64.99 -29.48 18.39
C GLU A 15 -64.23 -29.02 17.14
N GLN A 16 -64.94 -28.57 16.09
CA GLN A 16 -64.32 -28.02 14.89
C GLN A 16 -63.55 -26.74 15.19
N ASN A 17 -64.06 -25.83 16.02
CA ASN A 17 -63.37 -24.63 16.43
C ASN A 17 -62.12 -24.94 17.27
N ALA A 18 -62.21 -25.94 18.16
CA ALA A 18 -61.04 -26.37 18.93
C ALA A 18 -59.93 -26.92 18.00
N GLN A 19 -60.33 -27.76 17.04
CA GLN A 19 -59.39 -28.30 16.04
C GLN A 19 -58.75 -27.18 15.18
N LEU A 20 -59.56 -26.23 14.69
CA LEU A 20 -59.05 -25.09 13.89
C LEU A 20 -58.11 -24.21 14.69
N ARG A 21 -58.34 -24.00 15.98
CA ARG A 21 -57.40 -23.29 16.86
C ARG A 21 -56.08 -24.04 17.03
N GLN A 22 -56.16 -25.35 17.16
CA GLN A 22 -54.94 -26.17 17.26
C GLN A 22 -54.15 -26.20 15.97
N ASP A 23 -54.82 -26.31 14.81
CA ASP A 23 -54.19 -26.27 13.49
C ASP A 23 -53.61 -24.88 13.23
N LYS A 24 -54.29 -23.82 13.61
CA LYS A 24 -53.76 -22.41 13.53
C LYS A 24 -52.48 -22.26 14.33
N ALA A 25 -52.44 -22.70 15.57
CA ALA A 25 -51.27 -22.62 16.44
C ALA A 25 -50.07 -23.41 15.86
N ARG A 26 -50.37 -24.61 15.29
CA ARG A 26 -49.34 -25.42 14.61
C ARG A 26 -48.77 -24.72 13.36
N LEU A 27 -49.63 -24.12 12.52
CA LEU A 27 -49.23 -23.37 11.35
C LEU A 27 -48.42 -22.12 11.72
N GLU A 28 -48.81 -21.40 12.77
CA GLU A 28 -48.07 -20.24 13.29
C GLU A 28 -46.67 -20.64 13.75
N SER A 29 -46.52 -21.80 14.41
CA SER A 29 -45.21 -22.33 14.79
C SER A 29 -44.36 -22.71 13.56
N GLN A 30 -44.95 -23.38 12.59
CA GLN A 30 -44.24 -23.74 11.32
C GLN A 30 -43.82 -22.52 10.53
N VAL A 31 -44.64 -21.46 10.47
CA VAL A 31 -44.29 -20.20 9.82
C VAL A 31 -43.12 -19.54 10.53
N ALA A 32 -43.11 -19.54 11.87
CA ALA A 32 -42.00 -18.98 12.65
C ALA A 32 -40.68 -19.75 12.41
N GLU A 33 -40.74 -21.11 12.37
CA GLU A 33 -39.55 -21.93 12.05
C GLU A 33 -39.03 -21.68 10.64
N LEU A 34 -39.88 -21.64 9.63
CA LEU A 34 -39.50 -21.35 8.24
C LEU A 34 -38.93 -19.94 8.08
N GLN A 35 -39.46 -18.97 8.82
CA GLN A 35 -38.92 -17.60 8.82
C GLN A 35 -37.52 -17.57 9.42
N ALA A 36 -37.28 -18.31 10.50
CA ALA A 36 -35.96 -18.41 11.13
C ALA A 36 -34.94 -19.08 10.19
N GLU A 37 -35.33 -20.18 9.57
CA GLU A 37 -34.49 -20.88 8.58
C GLU A 37 -34.18 -20.02 7.37
N ASN A 38 -35.17 -19.32 6.84
CA ASN A 38 -34.97 -18.38 5.71
C ASN A 38 -34.00 -17.26 6.08
N ALA A 39 -34.12 -16.68 7.29
CA ALA A 39 -33.19 -15.68 7.77
C ALA A 39 -31.75 -16.23 7.88
N GLN A 40 -31.59 -17.48 8.34
CA GLN A 40 -30.29 -18.13 8.41
C GLN A 40 -29.69 -18.38 7.02
N LEU A 41 -30.49 -18.87 6.06
CA LEU A 41 -30.05 -19.08 4.68
C LEU A 41 -29.67 -17.78 3.98
N LEU A 42 -30.41 -16.70 4.18
CA LEU A 42 -30.08 -15.37 3.68
C LEU A 42 -28.74 -14.86 4.23
N ASN A 43 -28.48 -15.06 5.51
CA ASN A 43 -27.23 -14.71 6.15
C ASN A 43 -26.04 -15.51 5.58
N GLN A 44 -26.23 -16.81 5.36
CA GLN A 44 -25.21 -17.68 4.74
C GLN A 44 -24.92 -17.26 3.29
N LEU A 45 -25.96 -16.99 2.50
CA LEU A 45 -25.82 -16.53 1.11
C LEU A 45 -25.09 -15.18 1.05
N ALA A 46 -25.42 -14.24 1.95
CA ALA A 46 -24.76 -12.95 2.04
C ALA A 46 -23.28 -13.08 2.44
N ALA A 47 -22.98 -13.98 3.39
CA ALA A 47 -21.60 -14.25 3.80
C ALA A 47 -20.78 -14.85 2.64
N ALA A 48 -21.36 -15.76 1.84
CA ALA A 48 -20.73 -16.34 0.67
C ALA A 48 -20.47 -15.32 -0.46
N ARG A 49 -21.31 -14.29 -0.59
CA ARG A 49 -21.16 -13.21 -1.57
C ARG A 49 -20.21 -12.09 -1.12
N LYS A 50 -19.65 -12.15 0.07
CA LYS A 50 -18.78 -11.13 0.63
C LYS A 50 -17.37 -11.22 0.04
N HIS A 51 -16.94 -10.16 -0.68
CA HIS A 51 -15.63 -10.08 -1.34
C HIS A 51 -14.99 -8.68 -1.15
N SER A 52 -13.75 -8.49 -1.59
CA SER A 52 -13.00 -7.22 -1.41
C SER A 52 -13.62 -6.00 -2.10
N GLY A 53 -14.50 -6.18 -3.07
CA GLY A 53 -15.20 -5.10 -3.77
C GLY A 53 -16.42 -4.55 -3.04
N ASN A 54 -17.03 -5.35 -2.14
CA ASN A 54 -18.22 -5.01 -1.37
C ASN A 54 -18.03 -5.16 0.15
N SER A 55 -16.81 -5.27 0.64
CA SER A 55 -16.49 -5.33 2.06
C SER A 55 -15.06 -4.87 2.32
N SER A 56 -14.71 -4.64 3.58
CA SER A 56 -13.34 -4.32 4.02
C SER A 56 -12.39 -5.52 4.00
N LYS A 57 -12.78 -6.67 3.42
CA LYS A 57 -11.87 -7.80 3.22
C LYS A 57 -10.70 -7.40 2.31
N PRO A 58 -9.46 -7.74 2.65
CA PRO A 58 -8.33 -7.48 1.77
C PRO A 58 -8.46 -8.28 0.46
N PRO A 59 -8.04 -7.75 -0.70
CA PRO A 59 -8.11 -8.44 -1.99
C PRO A 59 -7.43 -9.81 -2.02
N SER A 60 -6.46 -10.03 -1.13
CA SER A 60 -5.76 -11.31 -0.96
C SER A 60 -6.61 -12.42 -0.31
N SER A 61 -7.75 -12.07 0.26
CA SER A 61 -8.69 -13.05 0.85
C SER A 61 -9.75 -13.54 -0.13
N ASP A 62 -9.83 -12.98 -1.33
CA ASP A 62 -10.75 -13.46 -2.37
C ASP A 62 -10.19 -14.73 -2.99
N ILE A 63 -10.91 -15.84 -2.86
CA ILE A 63 -10.58 -17.13 -3.49
C ILE A 63 -10.74 -17.01 -5.01
N VAL A 64 -11.78 -16.29 -5.44
CA VAL A 64 -12.02 -15.94 -6.85
C VAL A 64 -12.09 -14.41 -6.91
N LYS A 65 -11.24 -13.80 -7.73
CA LYS A 65 -11.33 -12.35 -7.95
C LYS A 65 -12.71 -12.01 -8.48
N PRO A 66 -13.48 -11.12 -7.81
CA PRO A 66 -14.77 -10.71 -8.32
C PRO A 66 -14.57 -10.18 -9.73
N ARG A 67 -15.29 -10.74 -10.69
CA ARG A 67 -15.32 -10.18 -12.05
C ARG A 67 -15.80 -8.74 -11.89
N GLY A 68 -14.91 -7.80 -12.16
CA GLY A 68 -15.23 -6.39 -12.05
C GLY A 68 -16.48 -6.12 -12.86
N GLN A 69 -17.60 -5.80 -12.21
CA GLN A 69 -18.86 -5.45 -12.86
C GLN A 69 -18.79 -4.14 -13.66
N ARG A 70 -17.68 -3.46 -13.62
CA ARG A 70 -17.39 -2.44 -14.59
C ARG A 70 -17.03 -3.13 -15.91
N ARG A 71 -18.03 -3.43 -16.72
CA ARG A 71 -17.87 -3.21 -18.15
C ARG A 71 -17.42 -1.74 -18.27
N LYS A 72 -16.12 -1.51 -18.25
CA LYS A 72 -15.57 -0.26 -18.77
C LYS A 72 -16.25 -0.12 -20.11
N LYS A 73 -17.12 0.90 -20.30
CA LYS A 73 -17.58 1.27 -21.63
C LYS A 73 -16.32 1.22 -22.46
N LYS A 74 -16.23 0.28 -23.41
CA LYS A 74 -15.05 0.14 -24.25
C LYS A 74 -14.80 1.53 -24.78
N SER A 75 -13.72 2.16 -24.33
CA SER A 75 -13.32 3.45 -24.85
C SER A 75 -13.28 3.29 -26.37
N ARG A 76 -14.00 4.11 -27.12
CA ARG A 76 -13.91 4.13 -28.58
C ARG A 76 -12.51 4.56 -29.05
N ARG A 77 -11.67 5.02 -28.13
CA ARG A 77 -10.28 5.41 -28.39
C ARG A 77 -9.42 4.16 -28.60
N ARG A 78 -8.66 4.13 -29.67
CA ARG A 78 -7.69 3.05 -29.95
C ARG A 78 -6.62 3.02 -28.85
N ILE A 79 -6.13 1.82 -28.53
CA ILE A 79 -5.01 1.65 -27.60
C ILE A 79 -3.75 2.25 -28.25
N GLY A 80 -3.07 3.17 -27.52
CA GLY A 80 -1.90 3.87 -28.02
C GLY A 80 -2.08 5.39 -28.06
N GLY A 81 -1.06 6.11 -28.57
CA GLY A 81 -1.10 7.55 -28.72
C GLY A 81 -2.23 8.00 -29.66
N GLN A 82 -3.05 8.94 -29.21
CA GLN A 82 -4.14 9.49 -30.03
C GLN A 82 -3.59 10.50 -31.04
N LYS A 83 -4.31 10.71 -32.14
CA LYS A 83 -3.96 11.74 -33.14
C LYS A 83 -3.88 13.11 -32.44
N GLY A 84 -2.74 13.80 -32.56
CA GLY A 84 -2.47 15.06 -31.86
C GLY A 84 -1.83 14.93 -30.48
N HIS A 85 -1.58 13.71 -29.97
CA HIS A 85 -0.80 13.55 -28.73
C HIS A 85 0.66 13.95 -29.00
N PRO A 86 1.24 14.89 -28.22
CA PRO A 86 2.63 15.27 -28.39
C PRO A 86 3.53 14.05 -28.24
N LYS A 87 4.45 13.90 -29.17
CA LYS A 87 5.41 12.79 -29.14
C LYS A 87 6.37 12.99 -27.97
N HIS A 88 6.31 12.15 -26.96
CA HIS A 88 7.29 12.14 -25.88
C HIS A 88 8.61 11.60 -26.45
N GLN A 89 9.54 12.50 -26.75
CA GLN A 89 10.90 12.14 -27.12
C GLN A 89 11.81 12.24 -25.90
N ARG A 90 12.65 11.24 -25.72
CA ARG A 90 13.71 11.32 -24.73
C ARG A 90 14.65 12.47 -25.12
N PRO A 91 15.05 13.37 -24.20
CA PRO A 91 16.07 14.36 -24.48
C PRO A 91 17.38 13.65 -24.90
N ALA A 92 18.08 14.24 -25.85
CA ALA A 92 19.40 13.78 -26.22
C ALA A 92 20.38 13.85 -25.05
N PHE A 93 21.38 12.98 -25.04
CA PHE A 93 22.48 13.10 -24.11
C PHE A 93 23.26 14.38 -24.39
N ALA A 94 23.69 15.08 -23.33
CA ALA A 94 24.54 16.24 -23.46
C ALA A 94 25.91 15.87 -24.09
N PRO A 95 26.58 16.82 -24.73
CA PRO A 95 27.87 16.54 -25.42
C PRO A 95 28.91 15.88 -24.51
N GLU A 96 28.93 16.16 -23.24
CA GLU A 96 29.86 15.65 -22.21
C GLU A 96 29.56 14.18 -21.84
N GLN A 97 28.34 13.74 -22.14
CA GLN A 97 27.86 12.37 -21.85
C GLN A 97 28.07 11.44 -23.01
N VAL A 98 28.63 11.94 -24.14
CA VAL A 98 28.88 11.15 -25.36
C VAL A 98 30.34 10.71 -25.37
N ASP A 99 30.56 9.41 -25.10
CA ASP A 99 31.93 8.83 -25.03
C ASP A 99 32.61 8.81 -26.37
N GLN A 100 31.90 8.55 -27.50
CA GLN A 100 32.45 8.45 -28.81
C GLN A 100 31.51 9.05 -29.87
N ARG A 101 32.09 9.76 -30.86
CA ARG A 101 31.38 10.28 -32.02
C ARG A 101 31.93 9.65 -33.28
N ILE A 102 31.08 8.96 -34.02
CA ILE A 102 31.46 8.29 -35.28
C ILE A 102 30.73 8.98 -36.41
N PRO A 103 31.44 9.79 -37.24
CA PRO A 103 30.84 10.45 -38.40
C PRO A 103 30.74 9.51 -39.58
N PHE A 104 29.58 9.39 -40.17
CA PHE A 104 29.36 8.73 -41.45
C PHE A 104 29.24 9.78 -42.55
N ARG A 105 30.12 9.75 -43.54
CA ARG A 105 30.16 10.68 -44.66
C ARG A 105 30.19 9.95 -45.98
N LEU A 106 29.41 10.40 -46.92
CA LEU A 106 29.51 9.91 -48.30
C LEU A 106 30.81 10.44 -48.91
N LYS A 107 31.61 9.55 -49.51
CA LYS A 107 32.83 9.90 -50.21
C LYS A 107 32.58 10.21 -51.67
N ARG A 108 31.48 9.74 -52.25
CA ARG A 108 31.07 9.93 -53.65
C ARG A 108 29.55 10.07 -53.72
N CYS A 109 29.06 10.63 -54.82
CA CYS A 109 27.64 10.66 -55.11
C CYS A 109 27.11 9.22 -55.27
N PRO A 110 26.02 8.83 -54.62
CA PRO A 110 25.45 7.48 -54.69
C PRO A 110 24.74 7.20 -56.05
N VAL A 111 24.41 8.25 -56.84
CA VAL A 111 23.76 8.14 -58.15
C VAL A 111 24.79 7.99 -59.24
N ASP A 112 25.82 8.85 -59.23
CA ASP A 112 26.93 8.80 -60.16
C ASP A 112 28.23 9.22 -59.45
N SER A 113 29.24 8.36 -59.49
CA SER A 113 30.52 8.58 -58.79
C SER A 113 31.36 9.71 -59.37
N SER A 114 31.06 10.15 -60.62
CA SER A 114 31.71 11.29 -61.27
C SER A 114 31.21 12.64 -60.85
N HIS A 115 30.01 12.68 -60.18
CA HIS A 115 29.41 13.92 -59.69
C HIS A 115 30.26 14.56 -58.60
N ARG A 116 30.47 15.86 -58.69
CA ARG A 116 31.12 16.64 -57.63
C ARG A 116 30.19 16.79 -56.46
N ILE A 117 30.64 16.42 -55.27
CA ILE A 117 29.87 16.55 -54.01
C ILE A 117 30.50 17.61 -53.11
N ARG A 118 29.65 18.27 -52.32
CA ARG A 118 30.06 19.14 -51.21
C ARG A 118 29.27 18.81 -49.97
N PRO A 119 29.83 19.02 -48.76
CA PRO A 119 29.06 18.87 -47.53
C PRO A 119 27.81 19.74 -47.56
N ALA A 120 26.68 19.20 -47.10
CA ALA A 120 25.47 20.00 -46.85
C ALA A 120 25.59 20.64 -45.47
N GLU A 121 25.29 21.94 -45.40
CA GLU A 121 25.29 22.68 -44.14
C GLU A 121 23.91 22.70 -43.49
N GLY A 122 23.89 22.88 -42.16
CA GLY A 122 22.68 22.99 -41.35
C GLY A 122 22.34 21.71 -40.61
N PRO A 123 21.81 21.84 -39.37
CA PRO A 123 21.44 20.72 -38.50
C PRO A 123 20.30 19.86 -39.07
N GLU A 124 19.43 20.43 -39.90
CA GLU A 124 18.31 19.74 -40.56
C GLU A 124 18.78 18.73 -41.61
N ARG A 125 20.03 18.83 -42.07
CA ARG A 125 20.66 17.93 -43.01
C ARG A 125 21.45 16.79 -42.36
N GLN A 126 21.44 16.76 -41.00
CA GLN A 126 22.12 15.75 -40.21
C GLN A 126 21.10 14.85 -39.52
N ARG A 127 21.31 13.56 -39.54
CA ARG A 127 20.56 12.60 -38.77
C ARG A 127 21.48 12.00 -37.69
N THR A 128 21.26 12.35 -36.45
CA THR A 128 22.02 11.82 -35.31
C THR A 128 21.23 10.73 -34.58
N ILE A 129 21.90 9.62 -34.28
CA ILE A 129 21.41 8.55 -33.45
C ILE A 129 22.37 8.42 -32.26
N GLN A 130 21.85 8.49 -31.04
CA GLN A 130 22.62 8.19 -29.85
C GLN A 130 22.24 6.80 -29.36
N GLN A 131 23.17 5.87 -29.33
CA GLN A 131 23.01 4.50 -28.86
C GLN A 131 23.71 4.36 -27.52
N VAL A 132 23.05 3.67 -26.56
CA VAL A 132 23.62 3.31 -25.27
C VAL A 132 23.88 1.82 -25.26
N GLU A 133 25.11 1.43 -24.98
CA GLU A 133 25.50 0.03 -24.91
C GLU A 133 26.11 -0.30 -23.53
N LEU A 134 25.95 -1.54 -23.08
CA LEU A 134 26.66 -2.04 -21.92
C LEU A 134 28.10 -2.36 -22.31
N VAL A 135 29.07 -1.79 -21.59
CA VAL A 135 30.47 -2.09 -21.86
C VAL A 135 30.81 -3.51 -21.41
N GLU A 136 31.68 -4.17 -22.13
CA GLU A 136 32.09 -5.58 -21.91
C GLU A 136 32.55 -5.83 -20.45
N LYS A 137 33.24 -4.86 -19.84
CA LYS A 137 33.66 -4.90 -18.46
C LYS A 137 33.10 -3.69 -17.67
N PRO A 138 31.85 -3.76 -17.17
CA PRO A 138 31.17 -2.62 -16.55
C PRO A 138 31.64 -2.29 -15.12
N PHE A 139 32.77 -2.81 -14.67
CA PHE A 139 33.35 -2.63 -13.35
C PHE A 139 34.89 -2.60 -13.40
N ARG A 140 35.50 -2.07 -12.33
CA ARG A 140 36.93 -2.11 -12.12
C ARG A 140 37.29 -2.95 -10.90
N VAL A 141 38.38 -3.69 -10.99
CA VAL A 141 39.01 -4.39 -9.85
C VAL A 141 40.20 -3.60 -9.39
N VAL A 142 40.28 -3.33 -8.10
CA VAL A 142 41.42 -2.65 -7.46
C VAL A 142 41.98 -3.59 -6.42
N GLU A 143 43.29 -3.88 -6.50
CA GLU A 143 44.01 -4.69 -5.52
C GLU A 143 44.70 -3.75 -4.51
N TYR A 144 44.54 -4.05 -3.24
CA TYR A 144 45.17 -3.33 -2.14
C TYR A 144 46.08 -4.30 -1.39
N THR A 145 47.38 -4.03 -1.33
CA THR A 145 48.37 -4.87 -0.70
C THR A 145 49.02 -4.15 0.47
N ALA A 146 48.97 -4.76 1.65
CA ALA A 146 49.68 -4.28 2.84
C ALA A 146 50.98 -5.05 2.98
N TYR A 147 52.12 -4.36 2.92
CA TYR A 147 53.44 -4.92 3.06
C TYR A 147 53.87 -4.90 4.51
N SER A 148 54.68 -5.92 4.91
CA SER A 148 55.31 -5.97 6.22
C SER A 148 56.78 -5.56 6.12
N ILE A 149 57.30 -4.93 7.16
CA ILE A 149 58.72 -4.60 7.35
C ILE A 149 59.23 -5.35 8.58
N TRP A 150 60.49 -5.73 8.54
CA TRP A 150 61.20 -6.23 9.73
C TRP A 150 61.85 -5.03 10.45
N CYS A 151 61.58 -4.84 11.72
CA CYS A 151 62.21 -3.83 12.56
C CYS A 151 63.36 -4.51 13.35
N GLN A 152 64.61 -4.07 13.14
CA GLN A 152 65.78 -4.62 13.81
C GLN A 152 65.76 -4.30 15.31
N ASP A 153 65.30 -3.10 15.66
CA ASP A 153 65.24 -2.65 17.05
C ASP A 153 64.12 -3.33 17.86
N CYS A 154 62.98 -3.58 17.24
CA CYS A 154 61.85 -4.28 17.86
C CYS A 154 62.00 -5.84 17.80
N GLY A 155 62.87 -6.39 16.96
CA GLY A 155 63.01 -7.79 16.71
C GLY A 155 61.73 -8.48 16.17
N CYS A 156 60.85 -7.76 15.46
CA CYS A 156 59.59 -8.30 14.98
C CYS A 156 59.14 -7.66 13.64
N TYR A 157 58.16 -8.32 12.97
CA TYR A 157 57.53 -7.79 11.78
C TYR A 157 56.41 -6.82 12.13
N HIS A 158 56.38 -5.69 11.44
CA HIS A 158 55.29 -4.73 11.47
C HIS A 158 54.61 -4.70 10.09
N GLN A 159 53.30 -4.83 10.07
CA GLN A 159 52.51 -4.77 8.82
C GLN A 159 51.82 -3.43 8.66
N ALA A 160 51.86 -2.89 7.47
CA ALA A 160 51.09 -1.66 7.14
C ALA A 160 49.59 -1.93 7.31
N ALA A 161 48.88 -1.00 7.94
CA ALA A 161 47.44 -1.12 8.14
C ALA A 161 46.70 -0.78 6.82
N LEU A 162 45.80 -1.65 6.41
CA LEU A 162 44.80 -1.28 5.36
C LEU A 162 43.78 -0.32 5.93
N PRO A 163 43.36 0.70 5.13
CA PRO A 163 42.29 1.61 5.56
C PRO A 163 41.03 0.86 5.95
N GLN A 164 40.45 1.20 7.10
CA GLN A 164 39.30 0.49 7.67
C GLN A 164 38.09 0.41 6.73
N HIS A 165 37.87 1.44 5.91
CA HIS A 165 36.77 1.46 4.96
C HIS A 165 36.90 0.38 3.87
N LEU A 166 38.12 0.01 3.48
CA LEU A 166 38.38 -1.07 2.53
C LEU A 166 38.12 -2.44 3.17
N VAL A 167 38.64 -2.63 4.39
CA VAL A 167 38.41 -3.86 5.16
C VAL A 167 36.91 -4.05 5.42
N LYS A 168 36.22 -3.01 5.82
CA LYS A 168 34.77 -3.03 6.09
C LYS A 168 33.95 -3.28 4.82
N ALA A 169 34.33 -2.72 3.67
CA ALA A 169 33.68 -2.95 2.38
C ALA A 169 33.86 -4.40 1.94
N GLY A 170 35.07 -4.94 2.01
CA GLY A 170 35.40 -6.27 1.49
C GLY A 170 35.37 -6.33 -0.04
N LEU A 171 34.94 -7.46 -0.60
CA LEU A 171 34.94 -7.69 -2.07
C LEU A 171 34.12 -6.63 -2.84
N PHE A 172 32.96 -6.25 -2.36
CA PHE A 172 32.11 -5.26 -3.01
C PHE A 172 32.31 -3.88 -2.41
N GLY A 173 32.80 -2.95 -3.19
CA GLY A 173 32.86 -1.53 -2.85
C GLY A 173 31.46 -0.90 -2.71
N PRO A 174 31.37 0.35 -2.28
CA PRO A 174 30.09 0.99 -1.93
C PRO A 174 29.06 0.97 -3.08
N ARG A 175 29.46 1.27 -4.32
CA ARG A 175 28.53 1.30 -5.46
C ARG A 175 27.96 -0.07 -5.80
N LEU A 176 28.80 -1.10 -5.82
CA LEU A 176 28.36 -2.47 -6.13
C LEU A 176 27.51 -3.03 -5.00
N THR A 177 27.83 -2.70 -3.73
CA THR A 177 26.97 -3.01 -2.57
C THR A 177 25.61 -2.33 -2.70
N SER A 178 25.58 -1.06 -3.13
CA SER A 178 24.33 -0.32 -3.35
C SER A 178 23.48 -0.91 -4.48
N LEU A 179 24.12 -1.39 -5.54
CA LEU A 179 23.43 -2.11 -6.63
C LEU A 179 22.79 -3.40 -6.10
N ALA A 180 23.48 -4.18 -5.26
CA ALA A 180 22.91 -5.36 -4.63
C ALA A 180 21.68 -5.02 -3.78
N VAL A 181 21.77 -3.97 -2.96
CA VAL A 181 20.66 -3.48 -2.14
C VAL A 181 19.49 -3.04 -3.03
N TYR A 182 19.75 -2.31 -4.10
CA TYR A 182 18.73 -1.82 -5.02
C TYR A 182 18.02 -2.97 -5.77
N LEU A 183 18.79 -3.96 -6.25
CA LEU A 183 18.21 -5.17 -6.85
C LEU A 183 17.29 -5.90 -5.89
N LYS A 184 17.69 -6.04 -4.62
CA LYS A 184 16.85 -6.64 -3.59
C LYS A 184 15.60 -5.81 -3.31
N ALA A 185 15.77 -4.51 -3.08
CA ALA A 185 14.73 -3.65 -2.57
C ALA A 185 13.73 -3.20 -3.66
N LYS A 186 14.21 -2.81 -4.85
CA LYS A 186 13.37 -2.22 -5.92
C LYS A 186 12.90 -3.24 -6.93
N ILE A 187 13.75 -4.22 -7.24
CA ILE A 187 13.50 -5.24 -8.26
C ILE A 187 12.96 -6.54 -7.63
N HIS A 188 12.98 -6.62 -6.29
CA HIS A 188 12.54 -7.79 -5.53
C HIS A 188 13.33 -9.07 -5.85
N ALA A 189 14.60 -8.92 -6.27
CA ALA A 189 15.43 -10.04 -6.69
C ALA A 189 15.61 -11.07 -5.57
N SER A 190 15.52 -12.35 -5.92
CA SER A 190 15.89 -13.44 -5.00
C SER A 190 17.40 -13.49 -4.82
N TYR A 191 17.87 -14.12 -3.74
CA TYR A 191 19.31 -14.30 -3.53
C TYR A 191 19.98 -15.13 -4.62
N SER A 192 19.26 -16.08 -5.21
CA SER A 192 19.73 -16.83 -6.39
C SER A 192 19.82 -15.95 -7.62
N GLY A 193 18.75 -15.20 -7.93
CA GLY A 193 18.77 -14.28 -9.07
C GLY A 193 19.84 -13.18 -8.95
N MET A 194 20.11 -12.70 -7.72
CA MET A 194 21.22 -11.76 -7.49
C MET A 194 22.59 -12.42 -7.71
N ARG A 195 22.80 -13.67 -7.25
CA ARG A 195 24.02 -14.43 -7.51
C ARG A 195 24.24 -14.57 -9.03
N ASP A 196 23.21 -14.98 -9.75
CA ASP A 196 23.28 -15.21 -11.19
C ASP A 196 23.54 -13.88 -11.94
N PHE A 197 22.88 -12.80 -11.56
CA PHE A 197 23.15 -11.46 -12.10
C PHE A 197 24.61 -11.03 -11.91
N PHE A 198 25.17 -11.23 -10.72
CA PHE A 198 26.59 -10.87 -10.48
C PHE A 198 27.54 -11.74 -11.27
N GLN A 199 27.22 -13.01 -11.46
CA GLN A 199 28.05 -13.91 -12.28
C GLN A 199 27.95 -13.58 -13.77
N ASP A 200 26.74 -13.45 -14.30
CA ASP A 200 26.49 -13.41 -15.75
C ASP A 200 26.66 -11.99 -16.33
N VAL A 201 26.27 -10.96 -15.59
CA VAL A 201 26.29 -9.56 -16.05
C VAL A 201 27.52 -8.82 -15.52
N VAL A 202 27.89 -9.03 -14.25
CA VAL A 202 29.03 -8.34 -13.61
C VAL A 202 30.31 -9.16 -13.75
N GLY A 203 30.26 -10.47 -14.02
CA GLY A 203 31.43 -11.35 -14.14
C GLY A 203 32.05 -11.71 -12.80
N VAL A 204 31.36 -11.53 -11.67
CA VAL A 204 31.87 -11.81 -10.32
C VAL A 204 31.10 -12.95 -9.67
N ARG A 205 31.75 -14.07 -9.44
CA ARG A 205 31.15 -15.22 -8.74
C ARG A 205 31.02 -14.96 -7.24
N VAL A 206 29.80 -15.05 -6.73
CA VAL A 206 29.48 -14.94 -5.31
C VAL A 206 28.51 -16.04 -4.88
N SER A 207 28.53 -16.43 -3.61
CA SER A 207 27.54 -17.38 -3.07
C SER A 207 26.27 -16.66 -2.61
N ARG A 208 25.15 -17.39 -2.50
CA ARG A 208 23.92 -16.89 -1.85
C ARG A 208 24.19 -16.42 -0.43
N GLY A 209 25.04 -17.13 0.30
CA GLY A 209 25.46 -16.75 1.66
C GLY A 209 26.22 -15.41 1.68
N TYR A 210 27.06 -15.15 0.67
CA TYR A 210 27.72 -13.85 0.52
C TYR A 210 26.71 -12.72 0.30
N VAL A 211 25.74 -12.92 -0.61
CA VAL A 211 24.68 -11.95 -0.86
C VAL A 211 23.88 -11.65 0.42
N ALA A 212 23.53 -12.68 1.19
CA ALA A 212 22.81 -12.50 2.46
C ALA A 212 23.66 -11.72 3.49
N LYS A 213 24.95 -12.03 3.63
CA LYS A 213 25.88 -11.29 4.50
C LYS A 213 26.06 -9.84 4.04
N LEU A 214 26.15 -9.62 2.74
CA LEU A 214 26.30 -8.28 2.14
C LEU A 214 25.05 -7.40 2.44
N LEU A 215 23.85 -7.93 2.23
CA LEU A 215 22.60 -7.22 2.54
C LEU A 215 22.45 -6.94 4.04
N HIS A 216 22.85 -7.88 4.90
CA HIS A 216 22.85 -7.66 6.33
C HIS A 216 23.82 -6.53 6.72
N LYS A 217 25.05 -6.55 6.20
CA LYS A 217 26.06 -5.50 6.44
C LYS A 217 25.57 -4.13 5.96
N ALA A 218 24.98 -4.07 4.75
CA ALA A 218 24.39 -2.84 4.22
C ALA A 218 23.22 -2.33 5.07
N SER A 219 22.40 -3.24 5.58
CA SER A 219 21.27 -2.89 6.47
C SER A 219 21.71 -2.21 7.75
N GLN A 220 22.95 -2.46 8.25
CA GLN A 220 23.48 -1.76 9.42
C GLN A 220 23.70 -0.27 9.13
N ALA A 221 24.06 0.10 7.90
CA ALA A 221 24.15 1.50 7.50
C ALA A 221 22.81 2.25 7.60
N PHE A 222 21.70 1.53 7.55
CA PHE A 222 20.35 2.11 7.56
C PHE A 222 19.71 2.12 8.94
N ALA A 223 20.41 1.59 9.96
CA ALA A 223 19.85 1.47 11.31
C ALA A 223 19.54 2.83 11.94
N GLN A 224 20.49 3.78 11.87
CA GLN A 224 20.34 5.11 12.44
C GLN A 224 19.23 5.92 11.70
N PRO A 225 19.23 6.08 10.36
CA PRO A 225 18.15 6.81 9.68
C PRO A 225 16.76 6.18 9.89
N TYR A 226 16.67 4.86 10.04
CA TYR A 226 15.43 4.20 10.38
C TYR A 226 14.98 4.52 11.81
N GLY A 227 15.91 4.49 12.78
CA GLY A 227 15.65 4.86 14.17
C GLY A 227 15.17 6.30 14.31
N GLU A 228 15.81 7.25 13.61
CA GLU A 228 15.38 8.66 13.55
C GLU A 228 13.91 8.80 13.13
N LEU A 229 13.49 8.06 12.11
CA LEU A 229 12.09 8.10 11.66
C LEU A 229 11.14 7.45 12.69
N LEU A 230 11.57 6.39 13.36
CA LEU A 230 10.79 5.74 14.40
C LEU A 230 10.56 6.68 15.60
N GLU A 231 11.58 7.44 16.01
CA GLU A 231 11.50 8.44 17.08
C GLU A 231 10.63 9.66 16.70
N LEU A 232 10.54 9.98 15.42
CA LEU A 232 9.71 11.06 14.91
C LEU A 232 8.22 10.71 14.76
N LEU A 233 7.86 9.43 14.73
CA LEU A 233 6.46 9.01 14.55
C LEU A 233 5.51 9.57 15.60
N PRO A 234 5.80 9.47 16.92
CA PRO A 234 4.91 10.03 17.95
C PRO A 234 4.73 11.55 17.90
N GLN A 235 5.64 12.25 17.22
CA GLN A 235 5.63 13.71 17.11
C GLN A 235 4.82 14.23 15.91
N GLN A 236 4.31 13.33 15.08
CA GLN A 236 3.57 13.71 13.88
C GLN A 236 2.18 14.22 14.20
N THR A 237 1.79 15.33 13.58
CA THR A 237 0.42 15.87 13.71
C THR A 237 -0.60 15.10 12.91
N ARG A 238 -0.16 14.34 11.89
CA ARG A 238 -0.98 13.53 11.00
C ARG A 238 -0.24 12.27 10.60
N LEU A 239 -0.87 11.13 10.76
CA LEU A 239 -0.37 9.83 10.32
C LEU A 239 -1.48 9.04 9.65
N ASN A 240 -1.16 8.35 8.57
CA ASN A 240 -2.00 7.28 8.03
C ASN A 240 -1.35 5.95 8.38
N THR A 241 -2.14 4.98 8.79
CA THR A 241 -1.66 3.63 9.13
C THR A 241 -2.54 2.55 8.53
N ASP A 242 -1.92 1.45 8.17
CA ASP A 242 -2.58 0.23 7.69
C ASP A 242 -1.67 -0.97 7.98
N GLU A 243 -2.23 -2.19 8.00
CA GLU A 243 -1.45 -3.39 8.21
C GLU A 243 -1.84 -4.51 7.24
N THR A 244 -0.87 -5.35 6.91
CA THR A 244 -1.10 -6.52 6.06
C THR A 244 -0.37 -7.75 6.59
N GLY A 245 -0.91 -8.94 6.31
CA GLY A 245 -0.30 -10.19 6.74
C GLY A 245 1.10 -10.40 6.18
N HIS A 246 1.97 -10.98 6.97
CA HIS A 246 3.33 -11.41 6.63
C HIS A 246 3.59 -12.81 7.17
N LYS A 247 4.67 -13.46 6.71
CA LYS A 247 5.16 -14.71 7.27
C LYS A 247 6.64 -14.58 7.61
N GLU A 248 7.02 -14.99 8.81
CA GLU A 248 8.41 -15.17 9.18
C GLU A 248 8.62 -16.63 9.56
N ASN A 249 9.47 -17.33 8.81
CA ASN A 249 9.72 -18.77 8.98
C ASN A 249 8.43 -19.61 9.08
N GLY A 250 7.43 -19.29 8.25
CA GLY A 250 6.12 -19.94 8.24
C GLY A 250 5.13 -19.42 9.27
N GLN A 251 5.57 -18.76 10.32
CA GLN A 251 4.71 -18.17 11.36
C GLN A 251 4.06 -16.88 10.90
N ARG A 252 2.89 -16.57 11.46
CA ARG A 252 2.10 -15.40 11.13
C ARG A 252 2.69 -14.16 11.78
N TYR A 253 2.96 -13.15 10.97
CA TYR A 253 3.37 -11.80 11.34
C TYR A 253 2.51 -10.78 10.60
N TRP A 254 2.67 -9.50 10.93
CA TRP A 254 1.97 -8.38 10.31
C TRP A 254 2.94 -7.27 9.95
N ILE A 255 2.83 -6.75 8.74
CA ILE A 255 3.54 -5.55 8.31
C ILE A 255 2.64 -4.37 8.62
N TRP A 256 3.13 -3.48 9.43
CA TRP A 256 2.52 -2.19 9.73
C TRP A 256 3.20 -1.11 8.90
N CYS A 257 2.39 -0.25 8.29
CA CYS A 257 2.84 0.92 7.55
C CYS A 257 2.36 2.18 8.27
N PHE A 258 3.27 3.08 8.55
CA PHE A 258 2.98 4.41 9.09
C PHE A 258 3.42 5.44 8.06
N ARG A 259 2.48 6.24 7.56
CA ARG A 259 2.69 7.25 6.53
C ARG A 259 2.50 8.63 7.12
N ALA A 260 3.61 9.33 7.34
CA ALA A 260 3.65 10.74 7.70
C ALA A 260 3.64 11.64 6.45
N ALA A 261 3.62 12.95 6.63
CA ALA A 261 3.72 13.91 5.54
C ALA A 261 5.06 13.79 4.79
N SER A 262 6.17 13.61 5.53
CA SER A 262 7.54 13.62 5.00
C SER A 262 8.21 12.25 4.91
N PHE A 263 7.62 11.18 5.44
CA PHE A 263 8.22 9.85 5.39
C PHE A 263 7.19 8.72 5.47
N VAL A 264 7.64 7.52 5.12
CA VAL A 264 6.90 6.27 5.31
C VAL A 264 7.78 5.33 6.10
N LEU A 265 7.24 4.72 7.16
CA LEU A 265 7.94 3.74 7.97
C LEU A 265 7.19 2.43 7.95
N PHE A 266 7.93 1.34 7.78
CA PHE A 266 7.42 -0.02 7.90
C PHE A 266 8.02 -0.72 9.11
N THR A 267 7.21 -1.44 9.85
CA THR A 267 7.65 -2.36 10.90
C THR A 267 6.91 -3.68 10.80
N ILE A 268 7.55 -4.77 11.18
CA ILE A 268 6.97 -6.12 11.14
C ILE A 268 6.85 -6.64 12.55
N ASP A 269 5.65 -7.08 12.91
CA ASP A 269 5.33 -7.52 14.26
C ASP A 269 4.54 -8.84 14.25
N PRO A 270 4.72 -9.72 15.25
CA PRO A 270 3.89 -10.91 15.39
C PRO A 270 2.41 -10.56 15.70
N SER A 271 2.15 -9.38 16.26
CA SER A 271 0.83 -8.94 16.63
C SER A 271 0.18 -8.03 15.59
N ARG A 272 -1.15 -8.10 15.53
CA ARG A 272 -2.05 -7.18 14.84
C ARG A 272 -2.78 -6.26 15.83
N GLY A 273 -2.44 -6.29 17.09
CA GLY A 273 -3.18 -5.65 18.17
C GLY A 273 -2.76 -4.22 18.46
N THR A 274 -3.46 -3.63 19.41
CA THR A 274 -3.27 -2.24 19.88
C THR A 274 -1.87 -2.03 20.49
N GLU A 275 -1.25 -3.08 21.03
CA GLU A 275 0.09 -3.04 21.62
C GLU A 275 1.17 -2.57 20.64
N VAL A 276 0.99 -2.80 19.33
CA VAL A 276 1.91 -2.29 18.31
C VAL A 276 1.81 -0.77 18.21
N LEU A 277 0.60 -0.22 18.22
CA LEU A 277 0.37 1.21 18.22
C LEU A 277 0.93 1.88 19.49
N LEU A 278 0.69 1.25 20.64
CA LEU A 278 1.24 1.73 21.92
C LEU A 278 2.77 1.75 21.94
N ARG A 279 3.42 0.72 21.36
CA ARG A 279 4.88 0.65 21.27
C ARG A 279 5.45 1.68 20.29
N VAL A 280 4.79 1.90 19.15
CA VAL A 280 5.30 2.74 18.05
C VAL A 280 4.95 4.21 18.24
N LEU A 281 3.74 4.51 18.67
CA LEU A 281 3.22 5.87 18.82
C LEU A 281 3.19 6.35 20.29
N GLY A 282 3.24 5.43 21.24
CA GLY A 282 3.10 5.74 22.67
C GLY A 282 1.65 5.97 23.09
N GLN A 283 1.48 6.37 24.34
CA GLN A 283 0.18 6.73 24.91
C GLN A 283 -0.19 8.20 24.69
N ASP A 284 0.83 9.04 24.48
CA ASP A 284 0.70 10.50 24.42
C ASP A 284 0.68 11.07 22.98
N PHE A 285 0.40 10.21 21.99
CA PHE A 285 0.27 10.67 20.60
C PHE A 285 -0.87 11.69 20.47
N LYS A 286 -0.55 12.89 19.98
CA LYS A 286 -1.51 14.02 19.87
C LYS A 286 -1.97 14.30 18.44
N GLY A 287 -1.44 13.55 17.47
CA GLY A 287 -1.83 13.70 16.06
C GLY A 287 -3.17 13.04 15.74
N ILE A 288 -3.62 13.23 14.49
CA ILE A 288 -4.79 12.54 13.94
C ILE A 288 -4.31 11.30 13.18
N LEU A 289 -4.91 10.15 13.50
CA LEU A 289 -4.58 8.86 12.89
C LEU A 289 -5.60 8.49 11.82
N GLY A 290 -5.21 8.55 10.53
CA GLY A 290 -5.98 8.01 9.42
C GLY A 290 -5.85 6.49 9.35
N CYS A 291 -6.97 5.76 9.43
CA CYS A 291 -6.96 4.29 9.47
C CYS A 291 -8.28 3.69 8.95
N ASP A 292 -8.37 2.36 8.88
CA ASP A 292 -9.64 1.67 8.69
C ASP A 292 -10.43 1.53 10.01
N TYR A 293 -11.58 0.87 9.96
CA TYR A 293 -12.44 0.68 11.14
C TYR A 293 -12.06 -0.57 11.96
N TYR A 294 -10.80 -1.01 11.92
CA TYR A 294 -10.37 -2.21 12.67
C TYR A 294 -10.35 -1.97 14.19
N ALA A 295 -10.59 -3.04 14.93
CA ALA A 295 -10.77 -2.96 16.39
C ALA A 295 -9.54 -2.44 17.16
N ALA A 296 -8.31 -2.71 16.65
CA ALA A 296 -7.09 -2.25 17.28
C ALA A 296 -6.98 -0.72 17.28
N TYR A 297 -7.35 -0.06 16.17
CA TYR A 297 -7.35 1.40 16.07
C TYR A 297 -8.41 2.04 16.97
N ARG A 298 -9.62 1.47 17.00
CA ARG A 298 -10.71 1.93 17.90
C ARG A 298 -10.34 1.79 19.38
N LYS A 299 -9.67 0.69 19.74
CA LYS A 299 -9.19 0.47 21.10
C LYS A 299 -8.10 1.48 21.47
N TYR A 300 -7.13 1.71 20.58
CA TYR A 300 -6.06 2.69 20.77
C TYR A 300 -6.63 4.11 20.92
N ALA A 301 -7.52 4.52 20.00
CA ALA A 301 -8.17 5.83 20.04
C ALA A 301 -8.89 6.08 21.37
N ARG A 302 -9.64 5.10 21.85
CA ARG A 302 -10.37 5.20 23.13
C ARG A 302 -9.42 5.21 24.34
N GLN A 303 -8.39 4.33 24.33
CA GLN A 303 -7.47 4.18 25.46
C GLN A 303 -6.57 5.40 25.64
N CYS A 304 -6.14 6.02 24.55
CA CYS A 304 -5.19 7.12 24.53
C CYS A 304 -5.82 8.47 24.17
N SER A 305 -7.16 8.54 24.02
CA SER A 305 -7.89 9.75 23.59
C SER A 305 -7.36 10.35 22.27
N VAL A 306 -6.95 9.47 21.32
CA VAL A 306 -6.39 9.86 20.03
C VAL A 306 -7.52 10.14 19.04
N LEU A 307 -7.43 11.27 18.33
CA LEU A 307 -8.34 11.55 17.23
C LEU A 307 -8.04 10.64 16.04
N VAL A 308 -9.09 10.09 15.44
CA VAL A 308 -8.96 9.21 14.28
C VAL A 308 -9.81 9.70 13.12
N GLN A 309 -9.29 9.54 11.89
CA GLN A 309 -10.04 9.67 10.65
C GLN A 309 -10.24 8.28 10.06
N PHE A 310 -11.42 7.72 10.17
CA PHE A 310 -11.74 6.46 9.52
C PHE A 310 -11.89 6.62 8.01
N CYS A 311 -11.34 5.66 7.27
CA CYS A 311 -11.32 5.67 5.81
C CYS A 311 -12.74 5.53 5.22
N LEU A 312 -13.21 6.57 4.53
CA LEU A 312 -14.50 6.56 3.83
C LEU A 312 -14.55 5.55 2.67
N ALA A 313 -13.41 5.21 2.05
CA ALA A 313 -13.39 4.18 1.01
C ALA A 313 -13.74 2.79 1.55
N HIS A 314 -13.34 2.48 2.79
CA HIS A 314 -13.73 1.26 3.48
C HIS A 314 -15.22 1.29 3.87
N LEU A 315 -15.69 2.42 4.40
CA LEU A 315 -17.12 2.60 4.69
C LEU A 315 -17.99 2.40 3.43
N ILE A 316 -17.60 2.99 2.30
CA ILE A 316 -18.33 2.81 1.02
C ILE A 316 -18.37 1.33 0.61
N ARG A 317 -17.30 0.56 0.82
CA ARG A 317 -17.29 -0.88 0.54
C ARG A 317 -18.28 -1.63 1.43
N ASP A 318 -18.30 -1.30 2.72
CA ASP A 318 -19.24 -1.92 3.67
C ASP A 318 -20.69 -1.53 3.35
N VAL A 319 -20.96 -0.26 2.98
CA VAL A 319 -22.30 0.19 2.56
C VAL A 319 -22.75 -0.46 1.25
N LYS A 320 -21.85 -0.70 0.30
CA LYS A 320 -22.17 -1.47 -0.93
C LYS A 320 -22.61 -2.90 -0.62
N TYR A 321 -22.03 -3.53 0.39
CA TYR A 321 -22.50 -4.82 0.84
C TYR A 321 -23.95 -4.77 1.32
N LEU A 322 -24.36 -3.72 2.03
CA LEU A 322 -25.76 -3.53 2.44
C LEU A 322 -26.67 -3.34 1.21
N CYS A 323 -26.22 -2.62 0.19
CA CYS A 323 -26.99 -2.46 -1.06
C CYS A 323 -27.20 -3.77 -1.83
N GLU A 324 -26.27 -4.72 -1.68
CA GLU A 324 -26.30 -6.02 -2.36
C GLU A 324 -26.91 -7.14 -1.49
N PHE A 325 -27.25 -6.83 -0.24
CA PHE A 325 -27.86 -7.79 0.68
C PHE A 325 -29.27 -8.18 0.21
N PRO A 326 -29.73 -9.44 0.36
CA PRO A 326 -31.02 -9.89 -0.17
C PRO A 326 -32.26 -9.24 0.45
N ASP A 327 -32.17 -8.67 1.65
CA ASP A 327 -33.28 -8.03 2.34
C ASP A 327 -33.56 -6.62 1.82
N ALA A 328 -34.82 -6.31 1.52
CA ALA A 328 -35.25 -5.04 0.92
C ALA A 328 -35.09 -3.83 1.89
N GLN A 329 -35.22 -4.04 3.20
CA GLN A 329 -35.03 -3.00 4.21
C GLN A 329 -33.55 -2.62 4.28
N VAL A 330 -32.67 -3.63 4.32
CA VAL A 330 -31.20 -3.44 4.31
C VAL A 330 -30.74 -2.74 3.04
N GLN A 331 -31.28 -3.13 1.88
CA GLN A 331 -30.96 -2.49 0.61
C GLN A 331 -31.35 -1.02 0.57
N ARG A 332 -32.55 -0.68 1.03
CA ARG A 332 -33.00 0.71 1.09
C ARG A 332 -32.13 1.57 1.99
N TYR A 333 -31.81 1.06 3.17
CA TYR A 333 -30.89 1.69 4.11
C TYR A 333 -29.51 1.90 3.48
N GLY A 334 -28.93 0.87 2.89
CA GLY A 334 -27.63 0.95 2.21
C GLY A 334 -27.62 1.95 1.06
N ARG A 335 -28.69 2.01 0.24
CA ARG A 335 -28.81 2.98 -0.86
C ARG A 335 -28.89 4.41 -0.35
N GLY A 336 -29.61 4.68 0.72
CA GLY A 336 -29.67 6.00 1.36
C GLY A 336 -28.29 6.48 1.81
N LEU A 337 -27.55 5.65 2.53
CA LEU A 337 -26.19 5.94 2.95
C LEU A 337 -25.23 6.14 1.75
N LEU A 338 -25.34 5.27 0.73
CA LEU A 338 -24.49 5.35 -0.45
C LEU A 338 -24.73 6.65 -1.23
N ALA A 339 -25.96 7.10 -1.31
CA ALA A 339 -26.31 8.37 -1.98
C ALA A 339 -25.64 9.57 -1.28
N GLY A 340 -25.70 9.65 0.06
CA GLY A 340 -25.02 10.69 0.82
C GLY A 340 -23.51 10.66 0.67
N LEU A 341 -22.90 9.46 0.70
CA LEU A 341 -21.45 9.30 0.48
C LEU A 341 -21.03 9.68 -0.94
N GLN A 342 -21.87 9.39 -1.94
CA GLN A 342 -21.63 9.81 -3.32
C GLN A 342 -21.71 11.33 -3.48
N ALA A 343 -22.69 11.98 -2.85
CA ALA A 343 -22.82 13.43 -2.83
C ALA A 343 -21.60 14.10 -2.19
N LEU A 344 -21.12 13.55 -1.07
CA LEU A 344 -19.90 14.01 -0.40
C LEU A 344 -18.69 13.97 -1.34
N PHE A 345 -18.42 12.82 -1.98
CA PHE A 345 -17.29 12.68 -2.89
C PHE A 345 -17.45 13.52 -4.17
N TRP A 346 -18.66 13.68 -4.65
CA TRP A 346 -18.94 14.58 -5.78
C TRP A 346 -18.57 16.03 -5.43
N THR A 347 -18.92 16.50 -4.23
CA THR A 347 -18.53 17.82 -3.72
C THR A 347 -17.02 17.95 -3.57
N LEU A 348 -16.35 16.95 -2.95
CA LEU A 348 -14.91 16.94 -2.77
C LEU A 348 -14.13 17.01 -4.11
N HIS A 349 -14.57 16.27 -5.13
CA HIS A 349 -13.94 16.29 -6.45
C HIS A 349 -14.09 17.63 -7.19
N ARG A 350 -15.01 18.47 -6.77
CA ARG A 350 -15.27 19.79 -7.36
C ARG A 350 -14.78 20.95 -6.51
N LYS A 351 -13.96 20.67 -5.51
CA LYS A 351 -13.42 21.67 -4.59
C LYS A 351 -12.84 22.89 -5.32
N ASP A 352 -12.02 22.66 -6.35
CA ASP A 352 -11.34 23.71 -7.11
C ASP A 352 -12.29 24.45 -8.11
N GLN A 353 -13.50 23.94 -8.32
CA GLN A 353 -14.52 24.50 -9.21
C GLN A 353 -15.60 25.28 -8.45
N LEU A 354 -15.67 25.13 -7.14
CA LEU A 354 -16.70 25.73 -6.28
C LEU A 354 -16.08 26.88 -5.47
N GLY A 355 -16.85 27.96 -5.33
CA GLY A 355 -16.49 29.00 -4.37
C GLY A 355 -16.52 28.46 -2.92
N ALA A 356 -15.69 28.98 -2.05
CA ALA A 356 -15.49 28.47 -0.67
C ALA A 356 -16.81 28.31 0.11
N ARG A 357 -17.71 29.29 0.02
CA ARG A 357 -19.03 29.23 0.69
C ARG A 357 -19.90 28.11 0.14
N THR A 358 -19.98 27.97 -1.19
CA THR A 358 -20.76 26.92 -1.85
C THR A 358 -20.20 25.55 -1.54
N PHE A 359 -18.88 25.40 -1.55
CA PHE A 359 -18.20 24.16 -1.18
C PHE A 359 -18.55 23.75 0.25
N ALA A 360 -18.40 24.66 1.21
CA ALA A 360 -18.73 24.41 2.62
C ALA A 360 -20.20 24.03 2.82
N ALA A 361 -21.12 24.75 2.17
CA ALA A 361 -22.56 24.46 2.25
C ALA A 361 -22.92 23.08 1.69
N GLN A 362 -22.37 22.72 0.51
CA GLN A 362 -22.61 21.40 -0.10
C GLN A 362 -21.98 20.27 0.72
N LEU A 363 -20.81 20.52 1.30
CA LEU A 363 -20.14 19.57 2.17
C LEU A 363 -20.95 19.28 3.42
N GLN A 364 -21.48 20.34 4.07
CA GLN A 364 -22.36 20.22 5.23
C GLN A 364 -23.66 19.51 4.86
N GLN A 365 -24.28 19.86 3.75
CA GLN A 365 -25.49 19.20 3.26
C GLN A 365 -25.29 17.70 3.04
N ALA A 366 -24.16 17.30 2.45
CA ALA A 366 -23.83 15.89 2.23
C ALA A 366 -23.58 15.17 3.58
N HIS A 367 -22.91 15.83 4.52
CA HIS A 367 -22.71 15.33 5.88
C HIS A 367 -24.05 15.04 6.57
N ASP A 368 -24.97 16.02 6.58
CA ASP A 368 -26.28 15.90 7.20
C ASP A 368 -27.14 14.81 6.54
N GLN A 369 -27.06 14.66 5.22
CA GLN A 369 -27.70 13.56 4.50
C GLN A 369 -27.19 12.20 4.94
N ILE A 370 -25.87 12.05 5.16
CA ILE A 370 -25.28 10.81 5.64
C ILE A 370 -25.78 10.50 7.03
N TRP A 371 -25.77 11.46 7.95
CA TRP A 371 -26.24 11.28 9.31
C TRP A 371 -27.72 10.90 9.37
N LYS A 372 -28.56 11.59 8.62
CA LYS A 372 -29.99 11.29 8.50
C LYS A 372 -30.24 9.87 7.96
N ALA A 373 -29.41 9.41 7.03
CA ALA A 373 -29.52 8.07 6.48
C ALA A 373 -28.94 6.99 7.41
N ALA A 374 -27.91 7.35 8.21
CA ALA A 374 -27.21 6.42 9.07
C ALA A 374 -28.02 6.02 10.32
N ILE A 375 -28.79 6.97 10.89
CA ILE A 375 -29.56 6.75 12.11
C ILE A 375 -31.05 6.67 11.77
N PRO A 376 -31.64 5.48 11.84
CA PRO A 376 -33.06 5.29 11.57
C PRO A 376 -33.94 6.12 12.53
N SER A 377 -35.01 6.68 12.01
CA SER A 377 -35.90 7.63 12.71
C SER A 377 -37.04 6.99 13.54
N SER A 378 -37.15 5.66 13.59
CA SER A 378 -38.24 4.97 14.27
C SER A 378 -37.77 3.72 15.03
N ASP A 379 -38.46 3.38 16.11
CA ASP A 379 -38.21 2.21 16.97
C ASP A 379 -38.67 0.88 16.36
N GLY A 380 -38.62 0.73 15.05
CA GLY A 380 -39.03 -0.48 14.35
C GLY A 380 -38.06 -1.65 14.53
N PRO A 381 -38.50 -2.88 14.27
CA PRO A 381 -37.61 -4.02 14.23
C PRO A 381 -36.69 -3.91 13.01
N TYR A 382 -35.45 -3.49 13.23
CA TYR A 382 -34.46 -3.39 12.17
C TYR A 382 -33.65 -4.66 12.05
N HIS A 383 -33.29 -5.00 10.80
CA HIS A 383 -32.33 -6.07 10.55
C HIS A 383 -30.99 -5.74 11.26
N ARG A 384 -30.33 -6.76 11.82
CA ARG A 384 -29.07 -6.63 12.58
C ARG A 384 -27.99 -5.82 11.86
N LEU A 385 -27.93 -5.89 10.54
CA LEU A 385 -26.95 -5.14 9.75
C LEU A 385 -27.19 -3.64 9.78
N ILE A 386 -28.45 -3.21 9.78
CA ILE A 386 -28.85 -1.80 9.93
C ILE A 386 -28.46 -1.34 11.32
N TYR A 387 -28.85 -2.10 12.34
CA TYR A 387 -28.50 -1.79 13.72
C TYR A 387 -27.00 -1.63 13.93
N ASN A 388 -26.18 -2.59 13.44
CA ASN A 388 -24.73 -2.51 13.56
C ASN A 388 -24.13 -1.29 12.86
N MET A 389 -24.69 -0.86 11.73
CA MET A 389 -24.21 0.33 11.03
C MET A 389 -24.65 1.62 11.74
N ALA A 390 -25.86 1.67 12.26
CA ALA A 390 -26.36 2.78 13.06
C ALA A 390 -25.54 2.97 14.35
N GLU A 391 -25.28 1.89 15.08
CA GLU A 391 -24.39 1.87 16.26
C GLU A 391 -22.97 2.35 15.92
N ARG A 392 -22.45 1.93 14.77
CA ARG A 392 -21.15 2.40 14.29
C ARG A 392 -21.12 3.91 14.08
N PHE A 393 -22.17 4.49 13.52
CA PHE A 393 -22.30 5.93 13.37
C PHE A 393 -22.54 6.62 14.71
N TYR A 394 -23.40 6.09 15.54
CA TYR A 394 -23.69 6.65 16.87
C TYR A 394 -22.43 6.80 17.73
N HIS A 395 -21.58 5.77 17.77
CA HIS A 395 -20.37 5.78 18.59
C HIS A 395 -19.14 6.40 17.91
N HIS A 396 -19.07 6.38 16.59
CA HIS A 396 -17.84 6.70 15.86
C HIS A 396 -18.07 7.51 14.58
N GLY A 397 -19.25 8.03 14.34
CA GLY A 397 -19.59 8.73 13.10
C GLY A 397 -18.73 9.95 12.84
N GLU A 398 -18.47 10.77 13.87
CA GLU A 398 -17.61 11.96 13.77
C GLU A 398 -16.18 11.63 13.28
N ALA A 399 -15.69 10.45 13.60
CA ALA A 399 -14.38 10.01 13.16
C ALA A 399 -14.28 9.74 11.64
N TYR A 400 -15.37 9.76 10.91
CA TYR A 400 -15.40 9.73 9.45
C TYR A 400 -15.25 11.11 8.81
N PHE A 401 -15.37 12.18 9.58
CA PHE A 401 -15.50 13.54 9.06
C PHE A 401 -14.47 14.52 9.63
N GLN A 402 -13.41 14.03 10.31
CA GLN A 402 -12.32 14.89 10.82
C GLN A 402 -11.65 15.71 9.71
N PHE A 403 -11.64 15.21 8.47
CA PHE A 403 -11.10 15.91 7.32
C PHE A 403 -11.88 17.19 6.96
N ILE A 404 -13.13 17.34 7.40
CA ILE A 404 -13.95 18.54 7.17
C ILE A 404 -13.44 19.70 8.04
N THR A 405 -13.11 19.41 9.29
CA THR A 405 -12.73 20.40 10.29
C THR A 405 -11.23 20.61 10.40
N THR A 406 -10.43 19.62 9.96
CA THR A 406 -8.97 19.66 10.09
C THR A 406 -8.29 19.71 8.71
N PRO A 407 -7.68 20.83 8.34
CA PRO A 407 -6.97 20.97 7.07
C PRO A 407 -5.88 19.92 6.87
N GLY A 408 -5.83 19.33 5.68
CA GLY A 408 -4.80 18.38 5.27
C GLY A 408 -5.00 16.96 5.79
N ILE A 409 -6.13 16.64 6.41
CA ILE A 409 -6.56 15.28 6.64
C ILE A 409 -7.26 14.76 5.38
N GLU A 410 -6.90 13.57 4.93
CA GLU A 410 -7.50 12.91 3.77
C GLU A 410 -8.75 12.12 4.19
N PRO A 411 -9.85 12.16 3.42
CA PRO A 411 -11.06 11.39 3.71
C PRO A 411 -10.88 9.89 3.56
N THR A 412 -9.79 9.47 2.91
CA THR A 412 -9.48 8.06 2.62
C THR A 412 -8.05 7.70 3.04
N ASN A 413 -7.82 6.41 3.23
CA ASN A 413 -6.50 5.88 3.60
C ASN A 413 -5.67 5.44 2.37
N ASN A 414 -6.00 5.94 1.17
CA ASN A 414 -5.39 5.52 -0.10
C ASN A 414 -3.87 5.74 -0.14
N VAL A 415 -3.36 6.76 0.54
CA VAL A 415 -1.93 7.08 0.55
C VAL A 415 -1.09 5.97 1.19
N VAL A 416 -1.57 5.35 2.25
CA VAL A 416 -0.88 4.21 2.89
C VAL A 416 -1.12 2.92 2.12
N GLU A 417 -2.32 2.73 1.55
CA GLU A 417 -2.60 1.57 0.69
C GLU A 417 -1.67 1.53 -0.53
N GLN A 418 -1.34 2.69 -1.12
CA GLN A 418 -0.37 2.78 -2.22
C GLN A 418 1.05 2.38 -1.79
N ALA A 419 1.51 2.82 -0.62
CA ALA A 419 2.79 2.41 -0.06
C ALA A 419 2.84 0.90 0.22
N MET A 420 1.73 0.34 0.71
CA MET A 420 1.61 -1.10 0.99
C MET A 420 1.66 -1.99 -0.25
N ARG A 421 1.23 -1.50 -1.43
CA ARG A 421 1.26 -2.31 -2.68
C ARG A 421 2.66 -2.81 -3.02
N PHE A 422 3.66 -1.98 -2.85
CA PHE A 422 5.05 -2.34 -3.09
C PHE A 422 5.49 -3.51 -2.19
N VAL A 423 5.13 -3.44 -0.92
CA VAL A 423 5.46 -4.45 0.09
C VAL A 423 4.69 -5.75 -0.15
N VAL A 424 3.42 -5.65 -0.57
CA VAL A 424 2.62 -6.83 -0.93
C VAL A 424 3.23 -7.56 -2.13
N ILE A 425 3.74 -6.85 -3.13
CA ILE A 425 4.45 -7.45 -4.27
C ILE A 425 5.71 -8.17 -3.79
N ASP A 426 6.55 -7.53 -2.98
CA ASP A 426 7.76 -8.15 -2.43
C ASP A 426 7.43 -9.43 -1.64
N ARG A 427 6.41 -9.39 -0.79
CA ARG A 427 5.94 -10.54 -0.06
C ARG A 427 5.48 -11.70 -0.95
N HIS A 428 4.81 -11.42 -2.07
CA HIS A 428 4.39 -12.46 -3.02
C HIS A 428 5.60 -13.13 -3.71
N ILE A 429 6.64 -12.37 -4.00
CA ILE A 429 7.86 -12.89 -4.64
C ILE A 429 8.73 -13.64 -3.62
N THR A 430 8.93 -13.07 -2.44
CA THR A 430 9.88 -13.60 -1.44
C THR A 430 9.28 -14.65 -0.52
N GLN A 431 7.95 -14.78 -0.48
CA GLN A 431 7.19 -15.64 0.43
C GLN A 431 7.45 -15.33 1.92
N GLY A 432 7.80 -14.06 2.22
CA GLY A 432 8.10 -13.57 3.56
C GLY A 432 9.58 -13.67 3.97
N THR A 433 9.84 -13.53 5.26
CA THR A 433 11.20 -13.58 5.83
C THR A 433 11.49 -14.93 6.51
N ARG A 434 12.78 -15.20 6.80
CA ARG A 434 13.20 -16.46 7.43
C ARG A 434 13.86 -16.24 8.81
N SER A 435 13.98 -14.98 9.25
CA SER A 435 14.64 -14.64 10.51
C SER A 435 14.41 -13.18 10.89
N ALA A 436 14.64 -12.83 12.16
CA ALA A 436 14.60 -11.44 12.64
C ALA A 436 15.56 -10.51 11.87
N ARG A 437 16.73 -11.01 11.45
CA ARG A 437 17.66 -10.23 10.59
C ARG A 437 17.04 -9.93 9.23
N GLY A 438 16.39 -10.92 8.61
CA GLY A 438 15.68 -10.73 7.34
C GLY A 438 14.54 -9.73 7.48
N ARG A 439 13.80 -9.77 8.58
CA ARG A 439 12.75 -8.81 8.93
C ARG A 439 13.29 -7.38 9.00
N GLN A 440 14.35 -7.14 9.78
CA GLN A 440 15.00 -5.83 9.90
C GLN A 440 15.49 -5.28 8.55
N ILE A 441 16.03 -6.14 7.69
CA ILE A 441 16.44 -5.76 6.35
C ILE A 441 15.22 -5.26 5.56
N CYS A 442 14.12 -6.00 5.58
CA CYS A 442 12.89 -5.62 4.86
C CYS A 442 12.31 -4.30 5.38
N GLU A 443 12.17 -4.14 6.70
CA GLU A 443 11.67 -2.90 7.33
C GLU A 443 12.45 -1.68 6.86
N ARG A 444 13.78 -1.74 6.92
CA ARG A 444 14.67 -0.65 6.54
C ARG A 444 14.62 -0.37 5.04
N LEU A 445 14.68 -1.41 4.21
CA LEU A 445 14.67 -1.26 2.75
C LEU A 445 13.33 -0.70 2.24
N TRP A 446 12.19 -1.21 2.73
CA TRP A 446 10.89 -0.70 2.34
C TRP A 446 10.70 0.76 2.78
N THR A 447 11.14 1.11 3.96
CA THR A 447 11.14 2.49 4.49
C THR A 447 11.96 3.42 3.59
N ILE A 448 13.17 3.02 3.19
CA ILE A 448 14.01 3.79 2.27
C ILE A 448 13.32 3.98 0.92
N MET A 449 12.82 2.90 0.32
CA MET A 449 12.18 2.95 -1.00
C MET A 449 10.97 3.88 -1.00
N ALA A 450 10.08 3.74 0.00
CA ALA A 450 8.87 4.54 0.08
C ALA A 450 9.15 6.00 0.41
N THR A 451 10.07 6.28 1.34
CA THR A 451 10.43 7.66 1.71
C THR A 451 11.16 8.39 0.58
N CYS A 452 12.10 7.74 -0.10
CA CYS A 452 12.75 8.33 -1.28
C CYS A 452 11.75 8.61 -2.40
N SER A 453 10.80 7.69 -2.64
CA SER A 453 9.75 7.88 -3.64
C SER A 453 8.85 9.07 -3.32
N LEU A 454 8.53 9.27 -2.04
CA LEU A 454 7.74 10.40 -1.58
C LEU A 454 8.38 11.74 -1.93
N HIS A 455 9.70 11.83 -1.81
CA HIS A 455 10.49 13.02 -2.11
C HIS A 455 11.01 13.09 -3.55
N GLN A 456 10.58 12.18 -4.43
CA GLN A 456 11.09 12.06 -5.81
C GLN A 456 12.63 11.95 -5.89
N ARG A 457 13.27 11.44 -4.84
CA ARG A 457 14.71 11.22 -4.75
C ARG A 457 15.09 9.84 -5.27
N SER A 458 16.29 9.75 -5.85
CA SER A 458 16.84 8.45 -6.25
C SER A 458 17.17 7.60 -5.01
N PRO A 459 16.49 6.47 -4.77
CA PRO A 459 16.84 5.59 -3.67
C PRO A 459 18.23 4.96 -3.85
N PHE A 460 18.65 4.70 -5.11
CA PHE A 460 20.01 4.20 -5.37
C PHE A 460 21.08 5.19 -4.93
N GLN A 461 20.92 6.46 -5.24
CA GLN A 461 21.88 7.50 -4.86
C GLN A 461 21.95 7.67 -3.33
N TRP A 462 20.79 7.68 -2.67
CA TRP A 462 20.76 7.77 -1.21
C TRP A 462 21.43 6.56 -0.54
N ILE A 463 21.13 5.35 -0.99
CA ILE A 463 21.74 4.11 -0.53
C ILE A 463 23.26 4.16 -0.70
N TYR A 464 23.74 4.65 -1.85
CA TYR A 464 25.18 4.80 -2.10
C TYR A 464 25.85 5.75 -1.10
N LEU A 465 25.24 6.89 -0.85
CA LEU A 465 25.77 7.85 0.14
C LEU A 465 25.78 7.25 1.54
N ALA A 466 24.71 6.60 1.95
CA ALA A 466 24.58 5.97 3.25
C ALA A 466 25.63 4.84 3.47
N ILE A 467 25.79 3.96 2.50
CA ILE A 467 26.78 2.86 2.55
C ILE A 467 28.20 3.42 2.52
N SER A 468 28.47 4.45 1.71
CA SER A 468 29.78 5.09 1.63
C SER A 468 30.17 5.74 2.96
N ALA A 469 29.25 6.49 3.57
CA ALA A 469 29.45 7.08 4.89
C ALA A 469 29.70 6.02 5.95
N TYR A 470 28.84 4.99 5.98
CA TYR A 470 28.97 3.88 6.94
C TYR A 470 30.29 3.14 6.83
N PHE A 471 30.80 2.84 5.63
CA PHE A 471 32.10 2.19 5.48
C PHE A 471 33.25 3.06 5.95
N LYS A 472 33.17 4.37 5.73
CA LYS A 472 34.16 5.35 6.19
C LYS A 472 34.06 5.68 7.68
N GLY A 473 33.06 5.15 8.40
CA GLY A 473 32.83 5.52 9.81
C GLY A 473 32.29 6.93 10.00
N LEU A 474 31.72 7.53 8.95
CA LEU A 474 31.10 8.85 8.98
C LEU A 474 29.63 8.74 9.35
N LYS A 475 29.03 9.86 9.77
CA LYS A 475 27.58 9.94 10.00
C LYS A 475 26.83 9.64 8.70
N VAL A 476 25.88 8.72 8.79
CA VAL A 476 25.00 8.36 7.66
C VAL A 476 24.01 9.51 7.44
N PRO A 477 23.73 9.92 6.19
CA PRO A 477 22.78 10.99 5.92
C PRO A 477 21.37 10.61 6.35
N SER A 478 20.62 11.59 6.85
CA SER A 478 19.19 11.40 7.17
C SER A 478 18.39 11.00 5.92
N LEU A 479 17.30 10.27 6.14
CA LEU A 479 16.34 9.96 5.08
C LEU A 479 15.45 11.16 4.76
N LEU A 480 15.26 12.05 5.71
CA LEU A 480 14.53 13.30 5.51
C LEU A 480 15.38 14.29 4.71
N PRO A 481 14.78 15.15 3.88
CA PRO A 481 15.48 16.29 3.31
C PRO A 481 15.92 17.23 4.43
N ASP A 482 17.04 17.91 4.22
CA ASP A 482 17.47 18.97 5.11
C ASP A 482 16.33 20.00 5.24
N SER A 483 16.06 20.41 6.47
CA SER A 483 15.08 21.45 6.73
C SER A 483 15.57 22.73 6.05
N SER A 484 14.98 23.07 4.89
CA SER A 484 15.23 24.35 4.21
C SER A 484 14.60 25.49 5.00
#